data_9481092df53ca628542861f892eb2a45
#
_entry.id   9481092df53ca628542861f892eb2a45
#
_cell.length_a   1.000
_cell.length_b   1.000
_cell.length_c   1.000
_cell.angle_alpha   90.00
_cell.angle_beta   90.00
_cell.angle_gamma   90.00
#
_symmetry.space_group_name_H-M   'P 1'
#
loop_
_entity.id
_entity.type
_entity.pdbx_description
1 polymer ?
#
loop_
_entity_poly.entity_id
_entity_poly.type
_entity_poly.pdbx_seq_one_letter_code
_entity_poly.pdbx_strand_id
1 'polypeptide(L)'
;TDAEGKLVNNVIAYEKRGNGIDQLDEVVETKEVKEKILYIEVAYTNTSDQQTGDTMFQCGLLWAKETGDGYETVDVYAKDDVDYDSYYGQNYRISNVPLYYYNGKSAEEKNHLIRVQPGETRTVTLAFLVTEDELPYLYLDLFSGNDDYTQFRQSALLYGYVDIRQ
;
A
#
# COMPACT_ATOMS: atom_id res chain seq x y z
N THR A 1 -4.83 9.10 -15.37
CA THR A 1 -4.27 8.84 -16.71
C THR A 1 -4.73 9.94 -17.68
N ASP A 2 -3.92 10.18 -18.73
CA ASP A 2 -4.33 11.03 -19.85
C ASP A 2 -5.35 10.31 -20.76
N ALA A 3 -5.74 10.96 -21.85
CA ALA A 3 -6.72 10.41 -22.80
C ALA A 3 -6.22 9.14 -23.52
N GLU A 4 -4.93 8.94 -23.58
CA GLU A 4 -4.24 7.77 -24.16
C GLU A 4 -3.99 6.65 -23.15
N GLY A 5 -4.39 6.83 -21.88
CA GLY A 5 -4.22 5.85 -20.81
C GLY A 5 -2.83 5.83 -20.16
N LYS A 6 -1.99 6.81 -20.46
CA LYS A 6 -0.70 6.97 -19.77
C LYS A 6 -0.89 7.54 -18.36
N LEU A 7 -0.03 7.10 -17.45
CA LEU A 7 0.09 7.77 -16.16
C LEU A 7 0.55 9.21 -16.37
N VAL A 8 -0.12 10.12 -15.70
CA VAL A 8 0.26 11.53 -15.62
C VAL A 8 0.76 11.82 -14.20
N ASN A 9 1.58 12.85 -14.06
CA ASN A 9 1.93 13.32 -12.74
C ASN A 9 0.67 13.77 -12.00
N ASN A 10 0.63 13.52 -10.70
CA ASN A 10 -0.44 13.98 -9.85
C ASN A 10 0.02 15.20 -9.04
N VAL A 11 -0.92 15.87 -8.39
CA VAL A 11 -0.64 17.04 -7.55
C VAL A 11 -1.22 16.79 -6.17
N ILE A 12 -0.36 16.87 -5.16
CA ILE A 12 -0.76 16.90 -3.77
C ILE A 12 -1.04 18.35 -3.40
N ALA A 13 -2.22 18.61 -2.86
CA ALA A 13 -2.59 19.89 -2.30
C ALA A 13 -2.54 19.82 -0.78
N TYR A 14 -1.80 20.73 -0.16
CA TYR A 14 -1.81 20.93 1.29
C TYR A 14 -2.81 22.03 1.61
N GLU A 15 -3.79 21.69 2.42
CA GLU A 15 -4.88 22.59 2.77
C GLU A 15 -4.82 22.93 4.26
N LYS A 16 -4.89 24.21 4.56
CA LYS A 16 -5.13 24.70 5.92
C LYS A 16 -6.62 24.55 6.21
N ARG A 17 -6.95 23.85 7.27
CA ARG A 17 -8.34 23.70 7.69
C ARG A 17 -8.94 25.03 8.15
N GLY A 18 -10.10 25.31 7.61
CA GLY A 18 -10.98 26.34 8.15
C GLY A 18 -11.71 25.86 9.42
N ASN A 19 -12.52 26.73 10.00
CA ASN A 19 -13.30 26.38 11.20
C ASN A 19 -14.67 25.75 10.88
N GLY A 20 -15.00 25.58 9.59
CA GLY A 20 -16.27 25.00 9.13
C GLY A 20 -17.50 25.92 9.33
N ILE A 21 -17.32 27.17 9.74
CA ILE A 21 -18.40 28.14 9.98
C ILE A 21 -18.28 29.31 9.01
N ASP A 22 -17.23 30.09 9.11
CA ASP A 22 -16.98 31.30 8.31
C ASP A 22 -15.60 31.31 7.65
N GLN A 23 -14.75 30.34 7.96
CA GLN A 23 -13.47 30.09 7.32
C GLN A 23 -13.51 28.77 6.58
N LEU A 24 -13.31 28.83 5.27
CA LEU A 24 -13.19 27.66 4.40
C LEU A 24 -11.75 27.11 4.45
N ASP A 25 -11.61 25.86 4.07
CA ASP A 25 -10.31 25.25 3.82
C ASP A 25 -9.61 26.01 2.69
N GLU A 26 -8.31 26.24 2.84
CA GLU A 26 -7.51 27.03 1.88
C GLU A 26 -6.29 26.20 1.43
N VAL A 27 -6.13 26.03 0.12
CA VAL A 27 -4.91 25.42 -0.44
C VAL A 27 -3.75 26.39 -0.24
N VAL A 28 -2.79 25.99 0.58
CA VAL A 28 -1.62 26.83 0.92
C VAL A 28 -0.38 26.43 0.16
N GLU A 29 -0.33 25.18 -0.32
CA GLU A 29 0.81 24.67 -1.08
C GLU A 29 0.37 23.53 -1.99
N THR A 30 1.09 23.35 -3.10
CA THR A 30 0.93 22.20 -3.98
C THR A 30 2.30 21.58 -4.30
N LYS A 31 2.33 20.24 -4.41
CA LYS A 31 3.52 19.48 -4.82
C LYS A 31 3.14 18.55 -5.97
N GLU A 32 3.85 18.68 -7.10
CA GLU A 32 3.75 17.70 -8.18
C GLU A 32 4.47 16.40 -7.79
N VAL A 33 3.84 15.26 -8.01
CA VAL A 33 4.37 13.93 -7.72
C VAL A 33 4.30 13.04 -8.96
N LYS A 34 5.32 12.22 -9.15
CA LYS A 34 5.41 11.28 -10.27
C LYS A 34 4.80 9.94 -9.88
N GLU A 35 3.72 9.57 -10.52
CA GLU A 35 3.08 8.29 -10.31
C GLU A 35 3.81 7.14 -11.03
N LYS A 36 3.81 5.99 -10.39
CA LYS A 36 4.35 4.72 -10.88
C LYS A 36 3.34 3.61 -10.67
N ILE A 37 3.34 2.64 -11.58
CA ILE A 37 2.67 1.36 -11.33
C ILE A 37 3.72 0.39 -10.80
N LEU A 38 3.51 -0.09 -9.59
CA LEU A 38 4.28 -1.15 -8.97
C LEU A 38 3.60 -2.48 -9.28
N TYR A 39 4.27 -3.32 -10.06
CA TYR A 39 3.79 -4.64 -10.44
C TYR A 39 4.56 -5.71 -9.67
N ILE A 40 3.83 -6.60 -8.98
CA ILE A 40 4.42 -7.61 -8.10
C ILE A 40 3.83 -8.97 -8.43
N GLU A 41 4.69 -9.99 -8.47
CA GLU A 41 4.29 -11.39 -8.50
C GLU A 41 4.69 -12.08 -7.20
N VAL A 42 3.71 -12.71 -6.54
CA VAL A 42 3.91 -13.46 -5.30
C VAL A 42 3.67 -14.94 -5.57
N ALA A 43 4.69 -15.77 -5.39
CA ALA A 43 4.54 -17.22 -5.43
C ALA A 43 4.15 -17.73 -4.04
N TYR A 44 2.93 -18.23 -3.92
CA TYR A 44 2.38 -18.78 -2.67
C TYR A 44 2.37 -20.31 -2.73
N THR A 45 3.13 -20.94 -1.84
CA THR A 45 3.23 -22.42 -1.77
C THR A 45 2.61 -22.93 -0.49
N ASN A 46 1.68 -23.89 -0.61
CA ASN A 46 1.14 -24.60 0.55
C ASN A 46 2.11 -25.71 0.99
N THR A 47 2.78 -25.51 2.11
CA THR A 47 3.72 -26.50 2.69
C THR A 47 3.07 -27.45 3.69
N SER A 48 1.76 -27.32 3.94
CA SER A 48 1.01 -28.22 4.82
C SER A 48 0.58 -29.48 4.09
N ASP A 49 0.10 -30.46 4.84
CA ASP A 49 -0.48 -31.73 4.33
C ASP A 49 -1.98 -31.62 4.01
N GLN A 50 -2.57 -30.46 4.22
CA GLN A 50 -4.00 -30.20 3.98
C GLN A 50 -4.19 -29.07 2.98
N GLN A 51 -5.27 -29.14 2.20
CA GLN A 51 -5.68 -28.01 1.37
C GLN A 51 -5.94 -26.80 2.25
N THR A 52 -5.50 -25.62 1.81
CA THR A 52 -5.90 -24.36 2.47
C THR A 52 -7.41 -24.16 2.35
N GLY A 53 -8.01 -23.60 3.39
CA GLY A 53 -9.42 -23.16 3.32
C GLY A 53 -9.62 -22.05 2.28
N ASP A 54 -10.84 -21.56 2.17
CA ASP A 54 -11.13 -20.35 1.41
C ASP A 54 -10.44 -19.15 2.08
N THR A 55 -9.20 -18.95 1.73
CA THR A 55 -8.41 -17.84 2.25
C THR A 55 -8.57 -16.65 1.32
N MET A 56 -9.07 -15.56 1.86
CA MET A 56 -9.02 -14.29 1.16
C MET A 56 -7.57 -13.82 1.17
N PHE A 57 -6.95 -13.78 -0.02
CA PHE A 57 -5.62 -13.24 -0.15
C PHE A 57 -5.72 -11.71 -0.09
N GLN A 58 -5.40 -11.15 1.04
CA GLN A 58 -5.35 -9.71 1.25
C GLN A 58 -3.89 -9.30 1.33
N CYS A 59 -3.43 -8.57 0.33
CA CYS A 59 -2.13 -7.92 0.34
C CYS A 59 -2.33 -6.42 0.37
N GLY A 60 -1.43 -5.75 1.05
CA GLY A 60 -1.38 -4.29 1.08
C GLY A 60 0.04 -3.77 0.94
N LEU A 61 0.16 -2.47 0.82
CA LEU A 61 1.44 -1.78 0.95
C LEU A 61 1.53 -1.16 2.35
N LEU A 62 2.73 -1.19 2.89
CA LEU A 62 3.11 -0.47 4.09
C LEU A 62 4.33 0.40 3.78
N TRP A 63 4.29 1.64 4.23
CA TRP A 63 5.40 2.57 4.13
C TRP A 63 6.13 2.62 5.47
N ALA A 64 7.40 2.26 5.46
CA ALA A 64 8.21 2.23 6.66
C ALA A 64 9.68 2.56 6.39
N LYS A 65 10.38 2.99 7.41
CA LYS A 65 11.82 3.18 7.42
C LYS A 65 12.46 2.44 8.60
N GLU A 66 13.70 2.03 8.42
CA GLU A 66 14.53 1.50 9.50
C GLU A 66 14.95 2.61 10.46
N THR A 67 14.93 2.26 11.74
CA THR A 67 15.44 3.09 12.83
C THR A 67 16.48 2.31 13.64
N GLY A 68 17.17 2.95 14.57
CA GLY A 68 18.10 2.24 15.45
C GLY A 68 17.47 1.12 16.29
N ASP A 69 16.14 1.20 16.51
CA ASP A 69 15.38 0.27 17.35
C ASP A 69 14.42 -0.63 16.56
N GLY A 70 14.47 -0.61 15.22
CA GLY A 70 13.59 -1.40 14.35
C GLY A 70 13.03 -0.61 13.18
N TYR A 71 11.70 -0.59 13.04
CA TYR A 71 11.01 0.10 11.94
C TYR A 71 9.95 1.05 12.50
N GLU A 72 9.74 2.14 11.78
CA GLU A 72 8.60 3.05 12.01
C GLU A 72 7.85 3.32 10.72
N THR A 73 6.53 3.48 10.81
CA THR A 73 5.71 3.86 9.66
C THR A 73 6.03 5.28 9.21
N VAL A 74 5.97 5.49 7.89
CA VAL A 74 6.27 6.80 7.27
C VAL A 74 5.05 7.29 6.52
N ASP A 75 4.68 8.54 6.75
CA ASP A 75 3.89 9.31 5.80
C ASP A 75 4.86 10.18 4.99
N VAL A 76 5.10 9.77 3.73
CA VAL A 76 6.10 10.40 2.84
C VAL A 76 5.78 11.88 2.57
N TYR A 77 4.53 12.25 2.77
CA TYR A 77 4.03 13.59 2.47
C TYR A 77 3.59 14.38 3.72
N ALA A 78 3.82 13.81 4.90
CA ALA A 78 3.64 14.56 6.14
C ALA A 78 4.58 15.77 6.18
N LYS A 79 4.12 16.83 6.81
CA LYS A 79 4.92 18.02 7.11
C LYS A 79 5.22 18.04 8.61
N ASP A 80 6.52 17.92 8.95
CA ASP A 80 6.99 17.82 10.34
C ASP A 80 6.77 19.07 11.19
N ASP A 81 6.60 20.23 10.56
CA ASP A 81 6.50 21.55 11.19
C ASP A 81 5.07 22.11 11.22
N VAL A 82 4.10 21.29 10.86
CA VAL A 82 2.70 21.70 10.77
C VAL A 82 1.85 20.90 11.75
N ASP A 83 1.01 21.62 12.52
CA ASP A 83 -0.02 21.01 13.35
C ASP A 83 -0.97 20.18 12.48
N TYR A 84 -0.93 18.85 12.63
CA TYR A 84 -1.68 17.90 11.82
C TYR A 84 -3.20 18.11 11.87
N ASP A 85 -3.70 18.75 12.93
CA ASP A 85 -5.10 19.13 13.03
C ASP A 85 -5.46 20.34 12.17
N SER A 86 -4.47 21.08 11.70
CA SER A 86 -4.64 22.31 10.91
C SER A 86 -4.38 22.14 9.42
N TYR A 87 -3.73 21.04 9.01
CA TYR A 87 -3.37 20.81 7.60
C TYR A 87 -3.65 19.36 7.19
N TYR A 88 -4.04 19.17 5.95
CA TYR A 88 -4.15 17.83 5.37
C TYR A 88 -3.86 17.86 3.88
N GLY A 89 -3.34 16.76 3.35
CA GLY A 89 -3.16 16.58 1.92
C GLY A 89 -4.47 16.17 1.28
N GLN A 90 -4.95 16.93 0.30
CA GLN A 90 -6.06 16.55 -0.55
C GLN A 90 -5.58 15.99 -1.89
N ASN A 91 -6.44 15.21 -2.53
CA ASN A 91 -6.17 14.53 -3.80
C ASN A 91 -5.03 13.51 -3.76
N TYR A 92 -4.46 13.28 -2.56
CA TYR A 92 -3.51 12.24 -2.34
C TYR A 92 -4.15 11.15 -1.49
N ARG A 93 -4.65 10.13 -2.12
CA ARG A 93 -4.82 8.83 -1.52
C ARG A 93 -4.58 7.77 -2.55
N ILE A 94 -3.35 7.40 -2.64
CA ILE A 94 -3.02 6.11 -3.21
C ILE A 94 -3.47 5.08 -2.17
N SER A 95 -4.31 4.20 -2.60
CA SER A 95 -4.82 3.14 -1.76
C SER A 95 -3.68 2.15 -1.48
N ASN A 96 -3.53 1.73 -0.24
CA ASN A 96 -2.63 0.64 0.13
C ASN A 96 -3.11 -0.73 -0.40
N VAL A 97 -4.27 -0.79 -1.06
CA VAL A 97 -4.81 -1.99 -1.69
C VAL A 97 -4.46 -2.03 -3.17
N PRO A 98 -4.30 -3.23 -3.77
CA PRO A 98 -3.96 -3.32 -5.18
C PRO A 98 -5.11 -2.82 -6.07
N LEU A 99 -4.74 -2.08 -7.13
CA LEU A 99 -5.64 -1.72 -8.22
C LEU A 99 -5.97 -2.91 -9.12
N TYR A 100 -5.06 -3.87 -9.19
CA TYR A 100 -5.19 -5.08 -9.97
C TYR A 100 -4.75 -6.27 -9.12
N TYR A 101 -5.54 -7.33 -9.20
CA TYR A 101 -5.28 -8.59 -8.53
C TYR A 101 -5.67 -9.74 -9.44
N TYR A 102 -4.76 -10.71 -9.61
CA TYR A 102 -5.01 -11.91 -10.37
C TYR A 102 -4.35 -13.12 -9.70
N ASN A 103 -5.10 -14.18 -9.46
CA ASN A 103 -4.64 -15.38 -8.76
C ASN A 103 -4.39 -16.60 -9.69
N GLY A 104 -4.29 -16.39 -11.00
CA GLY A 104 -4.07 -17.46 -11.97
C GLY A 104 -5.33 -18.23 -12.36
N LYS A 105 -6.51 -17.83 -11.88
CA LYS A 105 -7.78 -18.51 -12.15
C LYS A 105 -8.66 -17.78 -13.14
N SER A 106 -9.63 -18.49 -13.71
CA SER A 106 -10.60 -17.89 -14.62
C SER A 106 -11.52 -16.87 -13.88
N ALA A 107 -12.16 -16.00 -14.67
CA ALA A 107 -13.10 -15.01 -14.13
C ALA A 107 -14.33 -15.64 -13.41
N GLU A 108 -14.57 -16.92 -13.62
CA GLU A 108 -15.65 -17.69 -12.96
C GLU A 108 -15.28 -18.07 -11.52
N GLU A 109 -13.98 -18.14 -11.21
CA GLU A 109 -13.50 -18.33 -9.84
C GLU A 109 -13.23 -16.96 -9.21
N LYS A 110 -13.76 -16.73 -8.00
CA LYS A 110 -13.57 -15.46 -7.28
C LYS A 110 -12.10 -15.15 -7.10
N ASN A 111 -11.63 -14.10 -7.73
CA ASN A 111 -10.20 -13.76 -7.80
C ASN A 111 -9.53 -13.60 -6.44
N HIS A 112 -10.27 -13.17 -5.42
CA HIS A 112 -9.74 -12.90 -4.07
C HIS A 112 -9.75 -14.13 -3.16
N LEU A 113 -10.25 -15.29 -3.62
CA LEU A 113 -10.21 -16.52 -2.83
C LEU A 113 -9.16 -17.46 -3.40
N ILE A 114 -8.25 -17.91 -2.55
CA ILE A 114 -7.21 -18.88 -2.90
C ILE A 114 -7.47 -20.18 -2.14
N ARG A 115 -7.54 -21.28 -2.90
CA ARG A 115 -7.43 -22.64 -2.37
C ARG A 115 -6.19 -23.27 -2.97
N VAL A 116 -5.26 -23.68 -2.14
CA VAL A 116 -3.99 -24.24 -2.58
C VAL A 116 -3.85 -25.64 -2.03
N GLN A 117 -3.66 -26.63 -2.91
CA GLN A 117 -3.49 -28.04 -2.52
C GLN A 117 -2.13 -28.23 -1.82
N PRO A 118 -1.97 -29.29 -1.04
CA PRO A 118 -0.66 -29.64 -0.49
C PRO A 118 0.43 -29.71 -1.55
N GLY A 119 1.53 -28.99 -1.34
CA GLY A 119 2.65 -28.91 -2.29
C GLY A 119 2.41 -28.07 -3.53
N GLU A 120 1.20 -27.55 -3.75
CA GLU A 120 0.89 -26.66 -4.87
C GLU A 120 1.51 -25.28 -4.63
N THR A 121 2.06 -24.70 -5.71
CA THR A 121 2.44 -23.29 -5.76
C THR A 121 1.49 -22.53 -6.68
N ARG A 122 1.00 -21.41 -6.20
CA ARG A 122 0.15 -20.50 -6.98
C ARG A 122 0.78 -19.11 -7.04
N THR A 123 0.84 -18.56 -8.24
CA THR A 123 1.32 -17.19 -8.44
C THR A 123 0.13 -16.24 -8.39
N VAL A 124 0.27 -15.20 -7.59
CA VAL A 124 -0.65 -14.06 -7.49
C VAL A 124 0.03 -12.84 -8.06
N THR A 125 -0.65 -12.15 -8.94
CA THR A 125 -0.17 -10.92 -9.56
C THR A 125 -0.92 -9.73 -8.98
N LEU A 126 -0.19 -8.71 -8.61
CA LEU A 126 -0.69 -7.49 -7.99
C LEU A 126 -0.17 -6.27 -8.73
N ALA A 127 -0.97 -5.22 -8.83
CA ALA A 127 -0.47 -3.92 -9.25
C ALA A 127 -1.00 -2.82 -8.33
N PHE A 128 -0.11 -1.93 -7.92
CA PHE A 128 -0.39 -0.78 -7.06
C PHE A 128 -0.04 0.51 -7.80
N LEU A 129 -0.74 1.57 -7.47
CA LEU A 129 -0.35 2.92 -7.85
C LEU A 129 0.42 3.53 -6.67
N VAL A 130 1.64 3.95 -6.92
CA VAL A 130 2.53 4.58 -5.93
C VAL A 130 3.20 5.81 -6.56
N THR A 131 3.85 6.62 -5.76
CA THR A 131 4.69 7.70 -6.28
C THR A 131 6.17 7.32 -6.24
N GLU A 132 6.98 8.03 -7.05
CA GLU A 132 8.43 7.83 -7.07
C GLU A 132 9.06 8.09 -5.69
N ASP A 133 8.55 9.07 -4.95
CA ASP A 133 9.02 9.43 -3.60
C ASP A 133 8.73 8.33 -2.55
N GLU A 134 7.74 7.45 -2.80
CA GLU A 134 7.34 6.37 -1.89
C GLU A 134 8.20 5.11 -2.04
N LEU A 135 8.82 4.90 -3.21
CA LEU A 135 9.56 3.68 -3.52
C LEU A 135 10.60 3.30 -2.46
N PRO A 136 11.34 4.25 -1.82
CA PRO A 136 12.34 3.92 -0.79
C PRO A 136 11.77 3.41 0.53
N TYR A 137 10.44 3.42 0.71
CA TYR A 137 9.79 3.10 1.99
C TYR A 137 8.86 1.91 1.91
N LEU A 138 8.75 1.23 0.75
CA LEU A 138 7.71 0.25 0.49
C LEU A 138 8.02 -1.13 1.06
N TYR A 139 7.06 -1.68 1.77
CA TYR A 139 6.96 -3.08 2.15
C TYR A 139 5.65 -3.66 1.64
N LEU A 140 5.69 -4.91 1.18
CA LEU A 140 4.48 -5.67 0.88
C LEU A 140 4.01 -6.38 2.14
N ASP A 141 2.78 -6.10 2.56
CA ASP A 141 2.08 -6.79 3.63
C ASP A 141 1.28 -7.96 3.05
N LEU A 142 1.67 -9.19 3.38
CA LEU A 142 1.02 -10.42 2.93
C LEU A 142 -0.15 -10.85 3.84
N PHE A 143 -0.35 -10.18 4.97
CA PHE A 143 -1.34 -10.51 5.99
C PHE A 143 -2.27 -9.36 6.32
N SER A 144 -2.69 -8.57 5.35
CA SER A 144 -3.52 -7.41 5.62
C SER A 144 -4.69 -7.76 6.55
N GLY A 145 -4.67 -7.25 7.75
CA GLY A 145 -5.71 -7.50 8.76
C GLY A 145 -5.22 -7.50 10.20
N ASN A 146 -3.94 -7.42 10.42
CA ASN A 146 -3.41 -7.25 11.76
C ASN A 146 -2.91 -5.82 11.92
N ASP A 147 -3.79 -4.94 12.41
CA ASP A 147 -3.52 -3.51 12.63
C ASP A 147 -2.53 -3.24 13.78
N ASP A 148 -1.88 -4.27 14.33
CA ASP A 148 -0.91 -4.09 15.39
C ASP A 148 0.48 -3.74 14.86
N TYR A 149 0.62 -2.51 14.39
CA TYR A 149 1.89 -1.92 13.95
C TYR A 149 2.98 -1.91 15.05
N THR A 150 2.63 -2.17 16.31
CA THR A 150 3.63 -2.24 17.39
C THR A 150 4.53 -3.46 17.23
N GLN A 151 4.04 -4.52 16.60
CA GLN A 151 4.81 -5.73 16.32
C GLN A 151 5.76 -5.58 15.14
N PHE A 152 5.46 -4.68 14.20
CA PHE A 152 6.33 -4.35 13.07
C PHE A 152 7.71 -3.84 13.53
N ARG A 153 7.76 -3.15 14.67
CA ARG A 153 9.02 -2.66 15.26
C ARG A 153 10.00 -3.76 15.64
N GLN A 154 9.55 -4.99 15.86
CA GLN A 154 10.40 -6.07 16.38
C GLN A 154 10.98 -6.98 15.29
N SER A 155 10.28 -7.23 14.21
CA SER A 155 10.80 -7.99 13.06
C SER A 155 9.81 -7.99 11.88
N ALA A 156 10.06 -7.20 10.86
CA ALA A 156 9.24 -7.16 9.65
C ALA A 156 9.08 -8.54 8.99
N LEU A 157 10.13 -9.39 9.03
CA LEU A 157 10.12 -10.72 8.39
C LEU A 157 9.27 -11.74 9.13
N LEU A 158 9.05 -11.60 10.45
CA LEU A 158 8.25 -12.55 11.22
C LEU A 158 6.74 -12.38 11.00
N TYR A 159 6.32 -11.24 10.46
CA TYR A 159 4.90 -10.90 10.33
C TYR A 159 4.39 -10.85 8.88
N GLY A 160 5.17 -11.37 7.92
CA GLY A 160 4.76 -11.43 6.52
C GLY A 160 4.94 -10.12 5.74
N TYR A 161 5.79 -9.23 6.24
CA TYR A 161 6.22 -8.06 5.50
C TYR A 161 7.43 -8.40 4.62
N VAL A 162 7.35 -8.05 3.35
CA VAL A 162 8.45 -8.25 2.40
C VAL A 162 8.98 -6.88 2.00
N ASP A 163 10.31 -6.71 2.14
CA ASP A 163 10.99 -5.49 1.68
C ASP A 163 10.98 -5.44 0.15
N ILE A 164 10.34 -4.43 -0.40
CA ILE A 164 10.25 -4.16 -1.85
C ILE A 164 10.74 -2.77 -2.22
N ARG A 165 11.52 -2.13 -1.34
CA ARG A 165 12.08 -0.79 -1.56
C ARG A 165 12.97 -0.76 -2.80
N GLN A 166 12.96 0.37 -3.52
CA GLN A 166 13.77 0.63 -4.71
C GLN A 166 14.57 1.93 -4.56
#